data_b3aa2e56733b2525dd5ee3676368ad58
#
_entry.id   b3aa2e56733b2525dd5ee3676368ad58
#
_cell.length_a   1.000
_cell.length_b   1.000
_cell.length_c   1.000
_cell.angle_alpha   90.00
_cell.angle_beta   90.00
_cell.angle_gamma   90.00
#
_symmetry.space_group_name_H-M   'P 1'
#
loop_
_entity.id
_entity.type
_entity.pdbx_description
1 polymer ?
#
loop_
_entity_poly.entity_id
_entity_poly.type
_entity_poly.pdbx_seq_one_letter_code
_entity_poly.pdbx_strand_id
1 'polypeptide(L)'
;MSMLHLVRTSAFQTSDFQQCLNVIQANDTIVLLDDGCYNLSHDLWQQALSKIALPALYIVEAHAQARAITIDKEKINTLSLDALMTLICATEKSVTWQ
;
A
#
# COMPACT_ATOMS: atom_id res chain seq x y z
N MET A 1 -18.05 -5.25 -1.56
CA MET A 1 -17.60 -3.87 -1.36
C MET A 1 -16.10 -3.81 -1.29
N SER A 2 -15.50 -2.76 -1.84
CA SER A 2 -14.06 -2.58 -1.81
C SER A 2 -13.67 -1.65 -0.66
N MET A 3 -12.47 -1.85 -0.13
CA MET A 3 -11.92 -1.04 0.95
C MET A 3 -10.53 -0.55 0.56
N LEU A 4 -10.21 0.67 0.97
CA LEU A 4 -8.88 1.26 0.79
C LEU A 4 -8.07 1.00 2.05
N HIS A 5 -6.92 0.33 1.90
CA HIS A 5 -6.00 0.05 3.00
C HIS A 5 -4.80 0.97 2.90
N LEU A 6 -4.66 1.85 3.88
CA LEU A 6 -3.53 2.78 3.99
C LEU A 6 -2.52 2.18 4.96
N VAL A 7 -1.40 1.69 4.44
CA VAL A 7 -0.38 1.02 5.25
C VAL A 7 0.76 1.99 5.53
N ARG A 8 0.89 2.41 6.79
CA ARG A 8 1.85 3.42 7.22
C ARG A 8 3.05 2.86 7.96
N THR A 9 3.05 1.58 8.32
CA THR A 9 4.11 0.98 9.12
C THR A 9 4.82 -0.11 8.34
N SER A 10 6.10 -0.32 8.69
CA SER A 10 6.96 -1.30 8.04
C SER A 10 6.77 -2.69 8.65
N ALA A 11 6.64 -3.71 7.80
CA ALA A 11 6.57 -5.10 8.23
C ALA A 11 7.89 -5.58 8.87
N PHE A 12 8.97 -4.82 8.69
CA PHE A 12 10.24 -5.10 9.38
C PHE A 12 10.17 -4.76 10.86
N GLN A 13 9.19 -3.96 11.30
CA GLN A 13 9.08 -3.47 12.67
C GLN A 13 7.78 -3.85 13.36
N THR A 14 6.68 -3.99 12.61
CA THR A 14 5.36 -4.27 13.18
C THR A 14 4.67 -5.39 12.41
N SER A 15 3.57 -5.90 12.97
CA SER A 15 2.74 -6.93 12.32
C SER A 15 1.55 -6.33 11.57
N ASP A 16 1.46 -5.02 11.44
CA ASP A 16 0.30 -4.37 10.83
C ASP A 16 0.07 -4.82 9.39
N PHE A 17 1.14 -4.85 8.58
CA PHE A 17 1.01 -5.25 7.18
C PHE A 17 0.59 -6.72 7.06
N GLN A 18 1.13 -7.59 7.89
CA GLN A 18 0.72 -9.00 7.90
C GLN A 18 -0.76 -9.13 8.25
N GLN A 19 -1.23 -8.37 9.24
CA GLN A 19 -2.63 -8.38 9.62
C GLN A 19 -3.52 -7.84 8.50
N CYS A 20 -3.07 -6.79 7.82
CA CYS A 20 -3.76 -6.24 6.64
C CYS A 20 -3.93 -7.33 5.59
N LEU A 21 -2.86 -8.05 5.25
CA LEU A 21 -2.91 -9.10 4.25
C LEU A 21 -3.82 -10.26 4.63
N ASN A 22 -4.01 -10.49 5.93
CA ASN A 22 -4.89 -11.56 6.41
C ASN A 22 -6.37 -11.26 6.18
N VAL A 23 -6.75 -9.98 6.11
CA VAL A 23 -8.15 -9.58 5.98
C VAL A 23 -8.52 -8.98 4.63
N ILE A 24 -7.52 -8.76 3.78
CA ILE A 24 -7.73 -8.06 2.50
C ILE A 24 -8.56 -8.91 1.53
N GLN A 25 -9.40 -8.24 0.74
CA GLN A 25 -10.22 -8.86 -0.30
C GLN A 25 -9.65 -8.56 -1.67
N ALA A 26 -9.95 -9.39 -2.65
CA ALA A 26 -9.38 -9.27 -4.00
C ALA A 26 -9.69 -7.94 -4.69
N ASN A 27 -10.79 -7.29 -4.35
CA ASN A 27 -11.18 -6.01 -4.94
C ASN A 27 -10.81 -4.80 -4.09
N ASP A 28 -10.03 -5.01 -3.02
CA ASP A 28 -9.54 -3.92 -2.20
C ASP A 28 -8.33 -3.23 -2.86
N THR A 29 -7.98 -2.06 -2.35
CA THR A 29 -6.83 -1.28 -2.82
C THR A 29 -5.85 -1.11 -1.67
N ILE A 30 -4.55 -1.22 -1.97
CA ILE A 30 -3.47 -0.97 -1.00
C ILE A 30 -2.69 0.26 -1.42
N VAL A 31 -2.44 1.16 -0.46
CA VAL A 31 -1.55 2.29 -0.64
C VAL A 31 -0.47 2.23 0.44
N LEU A 32 0.79 2.20 0.03
CA LEU A 32 1.93 2.26 0.94
C LEU A 32 2.34 3.72 1.08
N LEU A 33 2.38 4.22 2.31
CA LEU A 33 2.81 5.59 2.60
C LEU A 33 3.64 5.60 3.89
N ASP A 34 4.37 6.67 4.12
CA ASP A 34 5.29 6.78 5.25
C ASP A 34 6.23 5.56 5.28
N ASP A 35 6.45 4.96 6.46
CA ASP A 35 7.32 3.79 6.60
C ASP A 35 6.73 2.54 5.96
N GLY A 36 5.43 2.56 5.61
CA GLY A 36 4.83 1.48 4.85
C GLY A 36 5.49 1.26 3.50
N CYS A 37 6.17 2.27 2.96
CA CYS A 37 6.90 2.15 1.69
C CYS A 37 7.98 1.07 1.74
N TYR A 38 8.56 0.79 2.91
CA TYR A 38 9.55 -0.28 3.06
C TYR A 38 8.97 -1.67 2.78
N ASN A 39 7.65 -1.82 2.82
CA ASN A 39 7.00 -3.11 2.55
C ASN A 39 7.20 -3.59 1.13
N LEU A 40 7.51 -2.66 0.20
CA LEU A 40 7.78 -3.02 -1.19
C LEU A 40 8.99 -3.97 -1.31
N SER A 41 9.95 -3.85 -0.41
CA SER A 41 11.14 -4.71 -0.39
C SER A 41 11.04 -5.87 0.61
N HIS A 42 9.91 -6.01 1.30
CA HIS A 42 9.68 -7.10 2.24
C HIS A 42 9.10 -8.32 1.51
N ASP A 43 9.43 -9.51 2.01
CA ASP A 43 8.93 -10.77 1.41
C ASP A 43 7.40 -10.83 1.39
N LEU A 44 6.73 -10.19 2.35
CA LEU A 44 5.26 -10.14 2.37
C LEU A 44 4.66 -9.46 1.14
N TRP A 45 5.43 -8.65 0.41
CA TRP A 45 4.92 -8.01 -0.80
C TRP A 45 4.49 -9.04 -1.85
N GLN A 46 5.13 -10.21 -1.88
CA GLN A 46 4.72 -11.29 -2.78
C GLN A 46 3.30 -11.77 -2.47
N GLN A 47 2.92 -11.78 -1.19
CA GLN A 47 1.55 -12.12 -0.80
C GLN A 47 0.56 -11.07 -1.31
N ALA A 48 0.93 -9.78 -1.21
CA ALA A 48 0.09 -8.71 -1.73
C ALA A 48 -0.13 -8.87 -3.23
N LEU A 49 0.93 -9.16 -3.99
CA LEU A 49 0.85 -9.38 -5.44
C LEU A 49 -0.01 -10.58 -5.80
N SER A 50 -0.07 -11.59 -4.93
CA SER A 50 -0.88 -12.78 -5.19
C SER A 50 -2.37 -12.56 -4.88
N LYS A 51 -2.69 -11.56 -4.05
CA LYS A 51 -4.07 -11.31 -3.59
C LYS A 51 -4.75 -10.16 -4.31
N ILE A 52 -3.98 -9.14 -4.71
CA ILE A 52 -4.51 -7.89 -5.27
C ILE A 52 -3.90 -7.67 -6.65
N ALA A 53 -4.74 -7.31 -7.62
CA ALA A 53 -4.27 -7.00 -8.97
C ALA A 53 -3.41 -5.74 -8.98
N LEU A 54 -2.40 -5.70 -9.82
CA LEU A 54 -1.45 -4.59 -9.89
C LEU A 54 -2.11 -3.21 -9.98
N PRO A 55 -3.18 -2.99 -10.78
CA PRO A 55 -3.83 -1.68 -10.85
C PRO A 55 -4.37 -1.16 -9.53
N ALA A 56 -4.50 -1.99 -8.50
CA ALA A 56 -4.99 -1.59 -7.19
C ALA A 56 -3.89 -1.50 -6.13
N LEU A 57 -2.61 -1.52 -6.54
CA LEU A 57 -1.45 -1.44 -5.65
C LEU A 57 -0.71 -0.13 -5.91
N TYR A 58 -0.59 0.71 -4.88
CA TYR A 58 0.00 2.04 -5.00
C TYR A 58 1.03 2.31 -3.92
N ILE A 59 2.00 3.17 -4.25
CA ILE A 59 2.96 3.71 -3.29
C ILE A 59 3.02 5.23 -3.48
N VAL A 60 3.04 5.98 -2.37
CA VAL A 60 3.18 7.43 -2.43
C VAL A 60 4.62 7.75 -2.82
N GLU A 61 4.80 8.28 -4.04
CA GLU A 61 6.12 8.48 -4.64
C GLU A 61 7.03 9.35 -3.78
N ALA A 62 6.49 10.48 -3.27
CA ALA A 62 7.29 11.38 -2.44
C ALA A 62 7.81 10.71 -1.17
N HIS A 63 7.01 9.83 -0.56
CA HIS A 63 7.41 9.12 0.65
C HIS A 63 8.47 8.06 0.35
N ALA A 64 8.36 7.38 -0.79
CA ALA A 64 9.36 6.41 -1.22
C ALA A 64 10.69 7.09 -1.54
N GLN A 65 10.65 8.25 -2.21
CA GLN A 65 11.85 9.02 -2.54
C GLN A 65 12.56 9.51 -1.28
N ALA A 66 11.79 9.98 -0.29
CA ALA A 66 12.36 10.44 0.98
C ALA A 66 13.10 9.32 1.73
N ARG A 67 12.76 8.06 1.45
CA ARG A 67 13.36 6.88 2.08
C ARG A 67 14.32 6.14 1.17
N ALA A 68 14.66 6.73 0.02
CA ALA A 68 15.57 6.15 -0.97
C ALA A 68 15.14 4.75 -1.44
N ILE A 69 13.83 4.54 -1.55
CA ILE A 69 13.27 3.27 -2.00
C ILE A 69 13.15 3.29 -3.52
N THR A 70 13.73 2.28 -4.18
CA THR A 70 13.60 2.09 -5.61
C THR A 70 12.23 1.52 -5.93
N ILE A 71 11.47 2.21 -6.80
CA ILE A 71 10.14 1.78 -7.19
C ILE A 71 10.22 0.92 -8.44
N ASP A 72 9.77 -0.33 -8.33
CA ASP A 72 9.65 -1.25 -9.46
C ASP A 72 8.20 -1.20 -9.95
N LYS A 73 7.98 -0.57 -11.10
CA LYS A 73 6.64 -0.37 -11.64
C LYS A 73 5.95 -1.66 -12.09
N GLU A 74 6.69 -2.76 -12.14
CA GLU A 74 6.09 -4.08 -12.37
C GLU A 74 5.45 -4.65 -11.10
N LYS A 75 5.74 -4.06 -9.94
CA LYS A 75 5.24 -4.53 -8.65
C LYS A 75 4.25 -3.57 -7.99
N ILE A 76 4.25 -2.29 -8.38
CA ILE A 76 3.42 -1.28 -7.73
C ILE A 76 3.31 -0.04 -8.63
N ASN A 77 2.22 0.71 -8.48
CA ASN A 77 2.01 1.97 -9.18
C ASN A 77 2.36 3.13 -8.27
N THR A 78 2.82 4.24 -8.86
CA THR A 78 3.10 5.45 -8.09
C THR A 78 1.85 6.30 -7.93
N LEU A 79 1.81 7.07 -6.84
CA LEU A 79 0.68 7.91 -6.50
C LEU A 79 1.20 9.21 -5.90
N SER A 80 0.71 10.36 -6.39
CA SER A 80 1.01 11.66 -5.78
C SER A 80 0.13 11.85 -4.54
N LEU A 81 0.51 12.80 -3.66
CA LEU A 81 -0.32 13.13 -2.50
C LEU A 81 -1.69 13.67 -2.92
N ASP A 82 -1.74 14.49 -3.98
CA ASP A 82 -3.01 14.98 -4.50
C ASP A 82 -3.90 13.84 -5.00
N ALA A 83 -3.33 12.89 -5.73
CA ALA A 83 -4.06 11.74 -6.21
C ALA A 83 -4.52 10.85 -5.06
N LEU A 84 -3.72 10.73 -3.99
CA LEU A 84 -4.11 9.99 -2.80
C LEU A 84 -5.33 10.62 -2.14
N MET A 85 -5.35 11.95 -2.01
CA MET A 85 -6.50 12.64 -1.42
C MET A 85 -7.75 12.41 -2.25
N THR A 86 -7.64 12.46 -3.58
CA THR A 86 -8.75 12.17 -4.47
C THR A 86 -9.26 10.74 -4.29
N LEU A 87 -8.33 9.78 -4.16
CA LEU A 87 -8.67 8.38 -3.95
C LEU A 87 -9.40 8.16 -2.62
N ILE A 88 -8.91 8.80 -1.55
CA ILE A 88 -9.57 8.71 -0.24
C ILE A 88 -10.99 9.27 -0.30
N CYS A 89 -11.17 10.43 -0.95
CA CYS A 89 -12.49 11.05 -1.08
C CYS A 89 -13.44 10.23 -1.93
N ALA A 90 -12.93 9.50 -2.91
CA ALA A 90 -13.74 8.68 -3.82
C ALA A 90 -14.08 7.32 -3.23
N THR A 91 -13.43 6.91 -2.14
CA THR A 91 -13.59 5.60 -1.54
C THR A 91 -14.55 5.68 -0.36
N GLU A 92 -15.51 4.75 -0.32
CA GLU A 92 -16.54 4.72 0.71
C GLU A 92 -15.98 4.32 2.07
N LYS A 93 -15.03 3.37 2.07
CA LYS A 93 -14.44 2.86 3.30
C LYS A 93 -12.93 2.80 3.19
N SER A 94 -12.25 3.28 4.22
CA SER A 94 -10.78 3.18 4.31
C SER A 94 -10.40 2.79 5.73
N VAL A 95 -9.26 2.12 5.83
CA VAL A 95 -8.65 1.75 7.11
C VAL A 95 -7.17 2.12 7.05
N THR A 96 -6.66 2.68 8.15
CA THR A 96 -5.25 3.02 8.28
C THR A 96 -4.59 2.02 9.22
N TRP A 97 -3.56 1.35 8.73
CA TRP A 97 -2.78 0.39 9.50
C TRP A 97 -1.54 1.09 10.07
N GLN A 98 -1.54 1.28 11.39
CA GLN A 98 -0.45 1.98 12.08
C GLN A 98 -0.34 1.56 13.55
#